data_e5b722582890406d96bcf8ab0b9ec31e
#
_entry.id   e5b722582890406d96bcf8ab0b9ec31e
#
_cell.length_a   1.000
_cell.length_b   1.000
_cell.length_c   1.000
_cell.angle_alpha   90.00
_cell.angle_beta   90.00
_cell.angle_gamma   90.00
#
_symmetry.space_group_name_H-M   'P 1'
#
loop_
_entity.id
_entity.type
_entity.pdbx_description
1 polymer ?
#
loop_
_entity_poly.entity_id
_entity_poly.type
_entity_poly.pdbx_seq_one_letter_code
_entity_poly.pdbx_strand_id
1 'polypeptide(L)'
;MRYEITGTTRLTCLLGSPVAHSISPQMHNEAFRLLGLDYVYTAFDISPQNLPDAVHALKLLNVRGYNLTMPHKTAILPFMDELTPAAKLAQAVNTVTYESGRLIGHTTDGIGYMHSVKDAGYDILGKNMTLLGAGGAATAICTQAALDGVKNIYMFKRKNASWKTAQDFADKVTRTTDCQVFLYDIADTYQLKQALSDSAILTNATNVGMAPDISNSPVDRSLLYPELVVSDIIYNPRKTKLLQEAESIGCPTCNGLYMLLYHCLLYTSDAADDMQ
;
A
#
# COMPACT_ATOMS: atom_id res chain seq x y z
N MET A 1 -13.13 3.96 29.55
CA MET A 1 -13.31 5.43 29.45
C MET A 1 -14.25 5.71 28.28
N ARG A 2 -15.22 6.61 28.44
CA ARG A 2 -15.99 7.11 27.29
C ARG A 2 -15.05 7.96 26.43
N TYR A 3 -14.95 7.65 25.16
CA TYR A 3 -14.28 8.50 24.19
C TYR A 3 -15.20 9.70 23.93
N GLU A 4 -14.81 10.88 24.41
CA GLU A 4 -15.59 12.11 24.24
C GLU A 4 -14.85 13.04 23.30
N ILE A 5 -15.53 13.52 22.27
CA ILE A 5 -15.02 14.57 21.38
C ILE A 5 -15.21 15.91 22.09
N THR A 6 -14.13 16.67 22.26
CA THR A 6 -14.10 17.96 22.96
C THR A 6 -13.56 19.05 22.04
N GLY A 7 -13.44 20.27 22.54
CA GLY A 7 -12.81 21.39 21.81
C GLY A 7 -11.31 21.23 21.57
N THR A 8 -10.65 20.27 22.22
CA THR A 8 -9.21 19.97 22.07
C THR A 8 -8.97 18.79 21.12
N THR A 9 -10.00 18.02 20.80
CA THR A 9 -9.87 16.84 19.95
C THR A 9 -9.36 17.23 18.56
N ARG A 10 -8.27 16.60 18.15
CA ARG A 10 -7.63 16.87 16.85
C ARG A 10 -8.27 16.05 15.72
N LEU A 11 -8.48 16.68 14.58
CA LEU A 11 -9.03 16.04 13.41
C LEU A 11 -7.93 15.39 12.55
N THR A 12 -8.21 14.16 12.12
CA THR A 12 -7.52 13.45 11.06
C THR A 12 -8.54 12.90 10.06
N CYS A 13 -8.16 12.61 8.82
CA CYS A 13 -9.14 12.17 7.84
C CYS A 13 -8.57 11.33 6.68
N LEU A 14 -9.50 10.76 5.91
CA LEU A 14 -9.26 10.16 4.59
C LEU A 14 -9.85 11.05 3.52
N LEU A 15 -9.10 11.34 2.47
CA LEU A 15 -9.59 11.93 1.22
C LEU A 15 -9.59 10.90 0.10
N GLY A 16 -10.68 10.80 -0.63
CA GLY A 16 -10.83 9.91 -1.79
C GLY A 16 -12.18 10.08 -2.46
N SER A 17 -12.46 9.31 -3.51
CA SER A 17 -13.78 9.28 -4.14
C SER A 17 -13.95 7.99 -4.97
N PRO A 18 -14.90 7.11 -4.60
CA PRO A 18 -15.77 7.14 -3.42
C PRO A 18 -15.05 6.63 -2.14
N VAL A 19 -15.49 7.06 -0.95
CA VAL A 19 -14.91 6.63 0.34
C VAL A 19 -15.90 5.97 1.30
N ALA A 20 -17.18 5.91 0.96
CA ALA A 20 -18.24 5.40 1.83
C ALA A 20 -18.05 3.96 2.32
N HIS A 21 -17.28 3.14 1.57
CA HIS A 21 -16.97 1.76 1.90
C HIS A 21 -15.70 1.58 2.74
N SER A 22 -15.01 2.68 3.05
CA SER A 22 -13.73 2.63 3.79
C SER A 22 -13.94 2.23 5.24
N ILE A 23 -13.14 1.27 5.71
CA ILE A 23 -13.08 0.87 7.13
C ILE A 23 -12.05 1.69 7.93
N SER A 24 -11.29 2.57 7.28
CA SER A 24 -10.26 3.38 7.94
C SER A 24 -10.80 4.19 9.13
N PRO A 25 -11.98 4.85 9.07
CA PRO A 25 -12.51 5.56 10.22
C PRO A 25 -12.73 4.68 11.45
N GLN A 26 -13.22 3.46 11.24
CA GLN A 26 -13.45 2.51 12.35
C GLN A 26 -12.11 2.08 12.97
N MET A 27 -11.12 1.75 12.12
CA MET A 27 -9.81 1.28 12.57
C MET A 27 -9.03 2.37 13.33
N HIS A 28 -8.93 3.57 12.76
CA HIS A 28 -8.18 4.66 13.39
C HIS A 28 -8.84 5.14 14.71
N ASN A 29 -10.15 5.32 14.72
CA ASN A 29 -10.83 5.74 15.95
C ASN A 29 -10.71 4.70 17.07
N GLU A 30 -10.74 3.40 16.75
CA GLU A 30 -10.49 2.35 17.73
C GLU A 30 -9.03 2.36 18.23
N ALA A 31 -8.06 2.56 17.32
CA ALA A 31 -6.65 2.72 17.71
C ALA A 31 -6.44 3.94 18.61
N PHE A 32 -7.00 5.10 18.28
CA PHE A 32 -6.93 6.29 19.11
C PHE A 32 -7.53 6.05 20.50
N ARG A 33 -8.67 5.38 20.58
CA ARG A 33 -9.31 5.00 21.84
C ARG A 33 -8.41 4.09 22.70
N LEU A 34 -7.79 3.08 22.09
CA LEU A 34 -6.91 2.13 22.78
C LEU A 34 -5.62 2.79 23.28
N LEU A 35 -5.07 3.73 22.52
CA LEU A 35 -3.86 4.47 22.84
C LEU A 35 -4.12 5.69 23.74
N GLY A 36 -5.38 6.04 24.03
CA GLY A 36 -5.74 7.22 24.83
C GLY A 36 -5.46 8.55 24.13
N LEU A 37 -5.44 8.58 22.81
CA LEU A 37 -5.16 9.76 22.00
C LEU A 37 -6.43 10.59 21.78
N ASP A 38 -6.35 11.92 21.99
CA ASP A 38 -7.45 12.87 21.75
C ASP A 38 -7.55 13.25 20.27
N TYR A 39 -7.91 12.25 19.43
CA TYR A 39 -8.04 12.38 17.99
C TYR A 39 -9.38 11.83 17.49
N VAL A 40 -9.87 12.35 16.39
CA VAL A 40 -10.99 11.79 15.64
C VAL A 40 -10.61 11.63 14.18
N TYR A 41 -11.01 10.50 13.60
CA TYR A 41 -10.79 10.21 12.19
C TYR A 41 -12.12 10.11 11.43
N THR A 42 -12.22 10.79 10.29
CA THR A 42 -13.38 10.74 9.43
C THR A 42 -12.97 10.55 7.97
N ALA A 43 -13.91 10.30 7.07
CA ALA A 43 -13.66 10.19 5.63
C ALA A 43 -14.45 11.25 4.88
N PHE A 44 -13.80 11.91 3.92
CA PHE A 44 -14.40 12.92 3.06
C PHE A 44 -14.36 12.46 1.61
N ASP A 45 -15.52 12.41 0.97
CA ASP A 45 -15.65 12.15 -0.46
C ASP A 45 -15.34 13.45 -1.22
N ILE A 46 -14.15 13.54 -1.78
CA ILE A 46 -13.65 14.73 -2.46
C ILE A 46 -13.43 14.40 -3.94
N SER A 47 -14.14 15.11 -4.83
CA SER A 47 -13.89 14.97 -6.26
C SER A 47 -12.49 15.46 -6.64
N PRO A 48 -11.88 14.97 -7.75
CA PRO A 48 -10.56 15.42 -8.18
C PRO A 48 -10.44 16.94 -8.36
N GLN A 49 -11.51 17.59 -8.81
CA GLN A 49 -11.56 19.04 -9.05
C GLN A 49 -11.47 19.84 -7.75
N ASN A 50 -11.98 19.29 -6.64
CA ASN A 50 -12.03 19.95 -5.33
C ASN A 50 -10.82 19.64 -4.44
N LEU A 51 -9.86 18.82 -4.91
CA LEU A 51 -8.67 18.47 -4.12
C LEU A 51 -7.86 19.70 -3.67
N PRO A 52 -7.60 20.72 -4.51
CA PRO A 52 -6.87 21.93 -4.09
C PRO A 52 -7.55 22.64 -2.93
N ASP A 53 -8.86 22.83 -3.01
CA ASP A 53 -9.64 23.52 -1.98
C ASP A 53 -9.70 22.70 -0.68
N ALA A 54 -9.81 21.37 -0.79
CA ALA A 54 -9.76 20.47 0.36
C ALA A 54 -8.42 20.57 1.09
N VAL A 55 -7.28 20.54 0.37
CA VAL A 55 -5.94 20.69 0.97
C VAL A 55 -5.80 22.04 1.66
N HIS A 56 -6.27 23.12 1.04
CA HIS A 56 -6.25 24.45 1.64
C HIS A 56 -7.10 24.51 2.93
N ALA A 57 -8.31 23.97 2.89
CA ALA A 57 -9.19 23.91 4.05
C ALA A 57 -8.57 23.12 5.21
N LEU A 58 -7.96 21.96 4.95
CA LEU A 58 -7.30 21.15 5.97
C LEU A 58 -6.12 21.88 6.63
N LYS A 59 -5.35 22.67 5.86
CA LYS A 59 -4.31 23.56 6.42
C LYS A 59 -4.92 24.63 7.35
N LEU A 60 -5.99 25.31 6.92
CA LEU A 60 -6.67 26.34 7.73
C LEU A 60 -7.27 25.77 9.02
N LEU A 61 -7.81 24.56 8.96
CA LEU A 61 -8.37 23.84 10.10
C LEU A 61 -7.30 23.23 11.02
N ASN A 62 -6.03 23.39 10.69
CA ASN A 62 -4.90 22.82 11.41
C ASN A 62 -5.06 21.30 11.66
N VAL A 63 -5.53 20.59 10.63
CA VAL A 63 -5.69 19.13 10.68
C VAL A 63 -4.32 18.49 10.85
N ARG A 64 -4.17 17.58 11.82
CA ARG A 64 -2.88 16.97 12.15
C ARG A 64 -2.25 16.20 10.98
N GLY A 65 -3.09 15.59 10.16
CA GLY A 65 -2.69 14.87 8.97
C GLY A 65 -3.87 14.15 8.34
N TYR A 66 -3.65 13.56 7.18
CA TYR A 66 -4.71 12.87 6.45
C TYR A 66 -4.14 11.77 5.54
N ASN A 67 -4.97 10.75 5.31
CA ASN A 67 -4.67 9.72 4.33
C ASN A 67 -5.32 10.04 2.98
N LEU A 68 -4.80 9.43 1.95
CA LEU A 68 -5.27 9.55 0.57
C LEU A 68 -5.54 8.18 -0.01
N THR A 69 -6.70 8.04 -0.66
CA THR A 69 -7.01 6.90 -1.51
C THR A 69 -7.30 7.35 -2.94
N MET A 70 -7.71 6.44 -3.81
CA MET A 70 -8.05 6.79 -5.18
C MET A 70 -9.10 7.93 -5.24
N PRO A 71 -8.94 8.89 -6.18
CA PRO A 71 -7.89 9.00 -7.20
C PRO A 71 -6.72 9.92 -6.80
N HIS A 72 -6.56 10.29 -5.54
CA HIS A 72 -5.76 11.44 -5.08
C HIS A 72 -4.29 11.18 -4.84
N LYS A 73 -3.84 9.91 -4.74
CA LYS A 73 -2.47 9.54 -4.34
C LYS A 73 -1.35 10.18 -5.19
N THR A 74 -1.59 10.44 -6.48
CA THR A 74 -0.65 11.14 -7.37
C THR A 74 -0.98 12.62 -7.53
N ALA A 75 -2.28 12.95 -7.54
CA ALA A 75 -2.76 14.32 -7.72
C ALA A 75 -2.35 15.25 -6.56
N ILE A 76 -2.03 14.72 -5.39
CA ILE A 76 -1.62 15.46 -4.20
C ILE A 76 -0.18 15.97 -4.27
N LEU A 77 0.68 15.36 -5.09
CA LEU A 77 2.12 15.66 -5.11
C LEU A 77 2.48 17.14 -5.24
N PRO A 78 1.81 17.95 -6.11
CA PRO A 78 2.11 19.37 -6.25
C PRO A 78 1.82 20.22 -5.00
N PHE A 79 1.07 19.70 -4.04
CA PHE A 79 0.67 20.40 -2.81
C PHE A 79 1.59 20.07 -1.62
N MET A 80 2.54 19.14 -1.79
CA MET A 80 3.46 18.74 -0.72
C MET A 80 4.66 19.70 -0.66
N ASP A 81 4.97 20.15 0.55
CA ASP A 81 6.17 20.93 0.81
C ASP A 81 7.42 20.03 0.83
N GLU A 82 7.24 18.75 1.22
CA GLU A 82 8.30 17.73 1.25
C GLU A 82 7.73 16.33 0.94
N LEU A 83 8.57 15.48 0.37
CA LEU A 83 8.26 14.07 0.14
C LEU A 83 9.34 13.19 0.78
N THR A 84 8.93 12.14 1.48
CA THR A 84 9.87 11.11 1.94
C THR A 84 10.54 10.42 0.74
N PRO A 85 11.72 9.79 0.94
CA PRO A 85 12.43 9.08 -0.14
C PRO A 85 11.53 8.06 -0.86
N ALA A 86 10.74 7.30 -0.11
CA ALA A 86 9.80 6.33 -0.67
C ALA A 86 8.69 6.99 -1.49
N ALA A 87 8.07 8.08 -0.98
CA ALA A 87 7.03 8.82 -1.70
C ALA A 87 7.58 9.49 -2.98
N LYS A 88 8.81 10.00 -2.91
CA LYS A 88 9.52 10.59 -4.05
C LYS A 88 9.87 9.56 -5.13
N LEU A 89 10.25 8.36 -4.73
CA LEU A 89 10.54 7.27 -5.66
C LEU A 89 9.26 6.70 -6.27
N ALA A 90 8.24 6.41 -5.45
CA ALA A 90 6.94 5.88 -5.87
C ALA A 90 6.11 6.88 -6.69
N GLN A 91 6.40 8.20 -6.61
CA GLN A 91 5.57 9.28 -7.17
C GLN A 91 4.10 9.17 -6.73
N ALA A 92 3.89 8.78 -5.47
CA ALA A 92 2.58 8.63 -4.87
C ALA A 92 2.66 8.89 -3.36
N VAL A 93 1.63 9.52 -2.83
CA VAL A 93 1.44 9.80 -1.40
C VAL A 93 0.11 9.21 -0.96
N ASN A 94 0.12 8.44 0.10
CA ASN A 94 -1.10 7.92 0.73
C ASN A 94 -1.30 8.44 2.15
N THR A 95 -0.31 9.13 2.70
CA THR A 95 -0.34 9.72 4.05
C THR A 95 0.35 11.08 4.01
N VAL A 96 -0.29 12.08 4.60
CA VAL A 96 0.27 13.43 4.73
C VAL A 96 0.28 13.80 6.21
N THR A 97 1.43 14.22 6.72
CA THR A 97 1.57 14.84 8.03
C THR A 97 1.66 16.36 7.87
N TYR A 98 1.14 17.09 8.86
CA TYR A 98 1.25 18.54 8.92
C TYR A 98 2.09 18.94 10.12
N GLU A 99 3.34 19.31 9.86
CA GLU A 99 4.35 19.55 10.87
C GLU A 99 5.00 20.92 10.65
N SER A 100 5.03 21.74 11.69
CA SER A 100 5.66 23.08 11.65
C SER A 100 5.24 23.93 10.44
N GLY A 101 3.96 23.84 10.05
CA GLY A 101 3.42 24.58 8.90
C GLY A 101 3.67 23.97 7.52
N ARG A 102 4.31 22.79 7.46
CA ARG A 102 4.67 22.07 6.22
C ARG A 102 3.85 20.79 6.04
N LEU A 103 3.46 20.49 4.82
CA LEU A 103 2.86 19.24 4.43
C LEU A 103 3.95 18.27 3.95
N ILE A 104 4.10 17.17 4.68
CA ILE A 104 5.07 16.11 4.35
C ILE A 104 4.30 14.91 3.81
N GLY A 105 4.62 14.52 2.58
CA GLY A 105 3.99 13.38 1.91
C GLY A 105 4.75 12.08 2.11
N HIS A 106 4.04 11.04 2.56
CA HIS A 106 4.55 9.70 2.80
C HIS A 106 3.85 8.67 1.92
N THR A 107 4.50 7.53 1.70
CA THR A 107 3.85 6.31 1.19
C THR A 107 4.08 5.18 2.18
N THR A 108 3.05 4.84 2.93
CA THR A 108 3.11 3.86 4.03
C THR A 108 2.59 2.48 3.61
N ASP A 109 1.95 2.36 2.43
CA ASP A 109 1.46 1.08 1.92
C ASP A 109 2.58 0.03 1.81
N GLY A 110 3.74 0.44 1.26
CA GLY A 110 4.90 -0.45 1.11
C GLY A 110 5.50 -0.87 2.44
N ILE A 111 5.63 0.07 3.38
CA ILE A 111 6.13 -0.21 4.74
C ILE A 111 5.18 -1.20 5.44
N GLY A 112 3.87 -0.94 5.39
CA GLY A 112 2.86 -1.83 5.95
C GLY A 112 2.92 -3.24 5.37
N TYR A 113 3.16 -3.36 4.05
CA TYR A 113 3.35 -4.64 3.39
C TYR A 113 4.61 -5.37 3.91
N MET A 114 5.78 -4.72 3.93
CA MET A 114 7.02 -5.35 4.38
C MET A 114 6.94 -5.80 5.84
N HIS A 115 6.31 -4.99 6.71
CA HIS A 115 6.02 -5.39 8.09
C HIS A 115 5.09 -6.61 8.15
N SER A 116 4.02 -6.64 7.36
CA SER A 116 3.06 -7.75 7.36
C SER A 116 3.71 -9.09 6.96
N VAL A 117 4.60 -9.07 5.97
CA VAL A 117 5.34 -10.25 5.50
C VAL A 117 6.33 -10.72 6.58
N LYS A 118 7.07 -9.79 7.19
CA LYS A 118 8.03 -10.08 8.26
C LYS A 118 7.34 -10.68 9.49
N ASP A 119 6.23 -10.10 9.93
CA ASP A 119 5.49 -10.58 11.11
C ASP A 119 4.79 -11.93 10.87
N ALA A 120 4.48 -12.24 9.61
CA ALA A 120 4.05 -13.57 9.22
C ALA A 120 5.18 -14.62 9.26
N GLY A 121 6.41 -14.19 9.59
CA GLY A 121 7.58 -15.06 9.72
C GLY A 121 8.41 -15.22 8.43
N TYR A 122 8.16 -14.40 7.41
CA TYR A 122 8.85 -14.53 6.12
C TYR A 122 9.86 -13.39 5.93
N ASP A 123 11.14 -13.75 5.92
CA ASP A 123 12.21 -12.82 5.56
C ASP A 123 12.47 -12.90 4.04
N ILE A 124 12.26 -11.77 3.35
CA ILE A 124 12.46 -11.65 1.90
C ILE A 124 13.63 -10.73 1.53
N LEU A 125 14.37 -10.22 2.51
CA LEU A 125 15.54 -9.38 2.27
C LEU A 125 16.66 -10.20 1.60
N GLY A 126 17.30 -9.62 0.60
CA GLY A 126 18.31 -10.30 -0.21
C GLY A 126 17.79 -11.38 -1.16
N LYS A 127 16.46 -11.65 -1.16
CA LYS A 127 15.79 -12.64 -2.02
C LYS A 127 15.08 -11.96 -3.19
N ASN A 128 14.58 -12.79 -4.10
CA ASN A 128 13.80 -12.33 -5.25
C ASN A 128 12.29 -12.38 -4.95
N MET A 129 11.55 -11.49 -5.57
CA MET A 129 10.12 -11.32 -5.41
C MET A 129 9.43 -11.26 -6.78
N THR A 130 8.35 -12.00 -6.96
CA THR A 130 7.42 -11.81 -8.08
C THR A 130 6.25 -10.94 -7.62
N LEU A 131 6.02 -9.81 -8.33
CA LEU A 131 4.99 -8.84 -8.01
C LEU A 131 4.01 -8.69 -9.17
N LEU A 132 2.74 -8.99 -8.95
CA LEU A 132 1.69 -8.84 -9.94
C LEU A 132 1.01 -7.48 -9.78
N GLY A 133 1.03 -6.70 -10.85
CA GLY A 133 0.50 -5.34 -10.89
C GLY A 133 1.58 -4.27 -11.01
N ALA A 134 1.16 -3.07 -11.46
CA ALA A 134 1.97 -1.84 -11.51
C ALA A 134 1.10 -0.61 -11.23
N GLY A 135 0.07 -0.76 -10.40
CA GLY A 135 -0.76 0.33 -9.86
C GLY A 135 -0.16 0.91 -8.59
N GLY A 136 -0.87 1.84 -7.95
CA GLY A 136 -0.38 2.56 -6.79
C GLY A 136 0.11 1.69 -5.63
N ALA A 137 -0.60 0.60 -5.29
CA ALA A 137 -0.15 -0.33 -4.25
C ALA A 137 1.10 -1.11 -4.70
N ALA A 138 1.11 -1.61 -5.95
CA ALA A 138 2.27 -2.34 -6.47
C ALA A 138 3.52 -1.47 -6.52
N THR A 139 3.43 -0.22 -6.95
CA THR A 139 4.57 0.71 -6.98
C THR A 139 5.05 1.06 -5.57
N ALA A 140 4.15 1.22 -4.60
CA ALA A 140 4.52 1.45 -3.20
C ALA A 140 5.26 0.24 -2.60
N ILE A 141 4.75 -0.98 -2.84
CA ILE A 141 5.38 -2.24 -2.39
C ILE A 141 6.75 -2.42 -3.07
N CYS A 142 6.83 -2.26 -4.40
CA CYS A 142 8.07 -2.37 -5.14
C CYS A 142 9.12 -1.37 -4.62
N THR A 143 8.72 -0.12 -4.40
CA THR A 143 9.59 0.93 -3.87
C THR A 143 10.15 0.55 -2.50
N GLN A 144 9.29 0.15 -1.56
CA GLN A 144 9.74 -0.17 -0.22
C GLN A 144 10.58 -1.46 -0.19
N ALA A 145 10.14 -2.49 -0.89
CA ALA A 145 10.90 -3.74 -0.99
C ALA A 145 12.32 -3.51 -1.56
N ALA A 146 12.44 -2.63 -2.55
CA ALA A 146 13.72 -2.26 -3.12
C ALA A 146 14.60 -1.46 -2.13
N LEU A 147 14.01 -0.52 -1.39
CA LEU A 147 14.71 0.27 -0.37
C LEU A 147 15.15 -0.59 0.83
N ASP A 148 14.35 -1.59 1.20
CA ASP A 148 14.65 -2.50 2.31
C ASP A 148 15.67 -3.59 1.95
N GLY A 149 15.99 -3.77 0.65
CA GLY A 149 17.05 -4.69 0.23
C GLY A 149 16.56 -6.01 -0.38
N VAL A 150 15.36 -6.07 -0.95
CA VAL A 150 14.97 -7.15 -1.87
C VAL A 150 15.89 -7.11 -3.09
N LYS A 151 16.44 -8.27 -3.49
CA LYS A 151 17.47 -8.35 -4.51
C LYS A 151 16.97 -8.06 -5.92
N ASN A 152 15.96 -8.81 -6.35
CA ASN A 152 15.31 -8.63 -7.64
C ASN A 152 13.80 -8.63 -7.50
N ILE A 153 13.11 -7.78 -8.27
CA ILE A 153 11.65 -7.74 -8.35
C ILE A 153 11.23 -8.00 -9.80
N TYR A 154 10.52 -9.10 -10.01
CA TYR A 154 9.90 -9.46 -11.28
C TYR A 154 8.48 -8.93 -11.30
N MET A 155 8.28 -7.75 -11.90
CA MET A 155 6.98 -7.08 -11.96
C MET A 155 6.21 -7.52 -13.21
N PHE A 156 4.99 -8.01 -13.02
CA PHE A 156 4.12 -8.47 -14.11
C PHE A 156 2.88 -7.60 -14.23
N LYS A 157 2.59 -7.13 -15.43
CA LYS A 157 1.35 -6.39 -15.72
C LYS A 157 0.86 -6.65 -17.14
N ARG A 158 -0.38 -6.34 -17.42
CA ARG A 158 -0.93 -6.36 -18.79
C ARG A 158 -0.26 -5.30 -19.65
N LYS A 159 0.12 -5.64 -20.85
CA LYS A 159 0.66 -4.70 -21.83
C LYS A 159 -0.47 -3.81 -22.37
N ASN A 160 -0.52 -2.57 -21.90
CA ASN A 160 -1.54 -1.57 -22.22
C ASN A 160 -0.93 -0.15 -22.27
N ALA A 161 -1.74 0.88 -22.40
CA ALA A 161 -1.29 2.28 -22.52
C ALA A 161 -0.36 2.74 -21.38
N SER A 162 -0.48 2.19 -20.16
CA SER A 162 0.40 2.52 -19.04
C SER A 162 1.70 1.68 -18.98
N TRP A 163 2.03 0.93 -20.02
CA TRP A 163 3.25 0.12 -20.05
C TRP A 163 4.52 0.97 -19.91
N LYS A 164 4.59 2.04 -20.70
CA LYS A 164 5.76 2.94 -20.69
C LYS A 164 5.97 3.56 -19.30
N THR A 165 4.91 3.99 -18.65
CA THR A 165 4.97 4.53 -17.28
C THR A 165 5.51 3.50 -16.28
N ALA A 166 5.06 2.24 -16.39
CA ALA A 166 5.55 1.16 -15.53
C ALA A 166 7.02 0.83 -15.81
N GLN A 167 7.46 0.87 -17.07
CA GLN A 167 8.86 0.67 -17.44
C GLN A 167 9.74 1.80 -16.88
N ASP A 168 9.35 3.06 -17.06
CA ASP A 168 10.07 4.22 -16.53
C ASP A 168 10.20 4.16 -15.01
N PHE A 169 9.16 3.67 -14.32
CA PHE A 169 9.19 3.42 -12.88
C PHE A 169 10.19 2.31 -12.53
N ALA A 170 10.14 1.15 -13.18
CA ALA A 170 11.06 0.04 -12.95
C ALA A 170 12.53 0.46 -13.16
N ASP A 171 12.79 1.17 -14.27
CA ASP A 171 14.12 1.71 -14.59
C ASP A 171 14.59 2.72 -13.53
N LYS A 172 13.66 3.55 -13.01
CA LYS A 172 13.97 4.51 -11.94
C LYS A 172 14.35 3.81 -10.66
N VAL A 173 13.59 2.82 -10.20
CA VAL A 173 13.90 2.03 -9.00
C VAL A 173 15.26 1.36 -9.15
N THR A 174 15.50 0.67 -10.26
CA THR A 174 16.79 0.01 -10.56
C THR A 174 17.97 0.98 -10.52
N ARG A 175 17.81 2.22 -11.00
CA ARG A 175 18.89 3.22 -10.99
C ARG A 175 19.13 3.88 -9.63
N THR A 176 18.16 3.85 -8.72
CA THR A 176 18.21 4.59 -7.45
C THR A 176 18.34 3.71 -6.23
N THR A 177 18.33 2.39 -6.40
CA THR A 177 18.49 1.40 -5.33
C THR A 177 19.41 0.27 -5.81
N ASP A 178 19.80 -0.63 -4.91
CA ASP A 178 20.57 -1.84 -5.26
C ASP A 178 19.69 -2.96 -5.84
N CYS A 179 18.37 -2.77 -5.86
CA CYS A 179 17.40 -3.73 -6.37
C CYS A 179 17.28 -3.64 -7.89
N GLN A 180 17.25 -4.81 -8.57
CA GLN A 180 16.92 -4.86 -9.99
C GLN A 180 15.44 -5.11 -10.19
N VAL A 181 14.76 -4.25 -10.94
CA VAL A 181 13.34 -4.40 -11.26
C VAL A 181 13.16 -4.70 -12.74
N PHE A 182 12.54 -5.85 -13.03
CA PHE A 182 12.26 -6.31 -14.39
C PHE A 182 10.76 -6.24 -14.65
N LEU A 183 10.36 -5.64 -15.75
CA LEU A 183 8.96 -5.55 -16.15
C LEU A 183 8.64 -6.56 -17.26
N TYR A 184 7.63 -7.41 -17.02
CA TYR A 184 7.16 -8.43 -17.93
C TYR A 184 5.66 -8.33 -18.24
N ASP A 185 5.27 -8.82 -19.42
CA ASP A 185 3.85 -9.00 -19.71
C ASP A 185 3.30 -10.22 -18.95
N ILE A 186 2.19 -10.05 -18.24
CA ILE A 186 1.53 -11.15 -17.53
C ILE A 186 1.05 -12.28 -18.48
N ALA A 187 0.88 -11.97 -19.75
CA ALA A 187 0.55 -12.96 -20.77
C ALA A 187 1.74 -13.88 -21.16
N ASP A 188 2.97 -13.49 -20.79
CA ASP A 188 4.15 -14.32 -20.96
C ASP A 188 4.26 -15.35 -19.83
N THR A 189 3.58 -16.47 -20.01
CA THR A 189 3.53 -17.55 -19.03
C THR A 189 4.88 -18.24 -18.82
N TYR A 190 5.76 -18.22 -19.81
CA TYR A 190 7.12 -18.75 -19.67
C TYR A 190 7.94 -17.90 -18.70
N GLN A 191 7.98 -16.59 -18.92
CA GLN A 191 8.68 -15.66 -18.01
C GLN A 191 8.07 -15.69 -16.62
N LEU A 192 6.74 -15.77 -16.51
CA LEU A 192 6.08 -15.89 -15.20
C LEU A 192 6.52 -17.14 -14.44
N LYS A 193 6.57 -18.29 -15.11
CA LYS A 193 7.05 -19.55 -14.50
C LYS A 193 8.51 -19.45 -14.04
N GLN A 194 9.38 -18.86 -14.85
CA GLN A 194 10.79 -18.66 -14.47
C GLN A 194 10.92 -17.72 -13.26
N ALA A 195 10.22 -16.60 -13.27
CA ALA A 195 10.22 -15.65 -12.17
C ALA A 195 9.72 -16.28 -10.86
N LEU A 196 8.63 -17.04 -10.92
CA LEU A 196 8.09 -17.74 -9.74
C LEU A 196 9.08 -18.77 -9.18
N SER A 197 9.73 -19.55 -10.05
CA SER A 197 10.73 -20.54 -9.60
C SER A 197 11.98 -19.93 -8.97
N ASP A 198 12.27 -18.65 -9.23
CA ASP A 198 13.40 -17.89 -8.72
C ASP A 198 13.02 -16.98 -7.53
N SER A 199 11.74 -16.92 -7.17
CA SER A 199 11.23 -16.01 -6.14
C SER A 199 10.97 -16.72 -4.82
N ALA A 200 11.27 -16.04 -3.72
CA ALA A 200 10.86 -16.47 -2.38
C ALA A 200 9.38 -16.16 -2.10
N ILE A 201 8.82 -15.16 -2.77
CA ILE A 201 7.45 -14.70 -2.57
C ILE A 201 6.79 -14.29 -3.89
N LEU A 202 5.54 -14.70 -4.07
CA LEU A 202 4.60 -14.15 -5.04
C LEU A 202 3.67 -13.19 -4.34
N THR A 203 3.54 -11.96 -4.85
CA THR A 203 2.60 -10.95 -4.31
C THR A 203 1.61 -10.51 -5.37
N ASN A 204 0.33 -10.74 -5.11
CA ASN A 204 -0.74 -10.13 -5.89
C ASN A 204 -1.03 -8.72 -5.38
N ALA A 205 -0.68 -7.71 -6.17
CA ALA A 205 -1.03 -6.31 -5.95
C ALA A 205 -1.97 -5.77 -7.07
N THR A 206 -2.78 -6.65 -7.62
CA THR A 206 -3.88 -6.34 -8.54
C THR A 206 -5.22 -6.43 -7.82
N ASN A 207 -6.30 -6.08 -8.49
CA ASN A 207 -7.67 -6.28 -8.01
C ASN A 207 -8.29 -7.62 -8.45
N VAL A 208 -7.52 -8.52 -9.07
CA VAL A 208 -8.02 -9.84 -9.47
C VAL A 208 -8.28 -10.71 -8.24
N GLY A 209 -9.52 -11.15 -8.07
CA GLY A 209 -9.98 -11.90 -6.89
C GLY A 209 -10.60 -11.03 -5.79
N MET A 210 -10.65 -9.70 -5.97
CA MET A 210 -11.33 -8.77 -5.05
C MET A 210 -12.85 -8.78 -5.31
N ALA A 211 -13.64 -8.64 -4.25
CA ALA A 211 -15.10 -8.48 -4.37
C ALA A 211 -15.45 -7.27 -5.28
N PRO A 212 -16.51 -7.38 -6.13
CA PRO A 212 -17.47 -8.48 -6.22
C PRO A 212 -17.01 -9.70 -7.05
N ASP A 213 -15.95 -9.60 -7.84
CA ASP A 213 -15.46 -10.69 -8.72
C ASP A 213 -14.39 -11.54 -8.01
N ILE A 214 -14.85 -12.42 -7.12
CA ILE A 214 -13.99 -13.28 -6.28
C ILE A 214 -13.60 -14.60 -6.94
N SER A 215 -14.12 -14.89 -8.14
CA SER A 215 -13.98 -16.20 -8.81
C SER A 215 -12.65 -16.40 -9.55
N ASN A 216 -11.87 -15.32 -9.70
CA ASN A 216 -10.65 -15.30 -10.51
C ASN A 216 -9.38 -15.35 -9.65
N SER A 217 -8.34 -15.99 -10.19
CA SER A 217 -6.97 -15.99 -9.68
C SER A 217 -6.06 -15.30 -10.70
N PRO A 218 -5.08 -14.48 -10.28
CA PRO A 218 -4.18 -13.79 -11.21
C PRO A 218 -3.13 -14.70 -11.85
N VAL A 219 -2.93 -15.91 -11.29
CA VAL A 219 -2.02 -16.94 -11.80
C VAL A 219 -2.70 -18.29 -11.83
N ASP A 220 -2.25 -19.16 -12.72
CA ASP A 220 -2.70 -20.55 -12.76
C ASP A 220 -2.14 -21.33 -11.55
N ARG A 221 -2.98 -22.14 -10.94
CA ARG A 221 -2.63 -23.00 -9.79
C ARG A 221 -1.40 -23.88 -10.07
N SER A 222 -1.23 -24.37 -11.27
CA SER A 222 -0.11 -25.23 -11.65
C SER A 222 1.26 -24.59 -11.59
N LEU A 223 1.32 -23.25 -11.45
CA LEU A 223 2.54 -22.48 -11.28
C LEU A 223 2.97 -22.34 -9.81
N LEU A 224 2.11 -22.72 -8.87
CA LEU A 224 2.37 -22.64 -7.43
C LEU A 224 3.04 -23.94 -6.94
N TYR A 225 3.88 -23.83 -5.90
CA TYR A 225 4.57 -24.97 -5.27
C TYR A 225 4.79 -24.69 -3.76
N PRO A 226 4.93 -25.75 -2.91
CA PRO A 226 4.84 -25.61 -1.46
C PRO A 226 5.81 -24.64 -0.81
N GLU A 227 6.98 -24.41 -1.41
CA GLU A 227 8.05 -23.53 -0.85
C GLU A 227 7.81 -22.06 -1.18
N LEU A 228 6.92 -21.74 -2.11
CA LEU A 228 6.61 -20.37 -2.52
C LEU A 228 5.67 -19.72 -1.50
N VAL A 229 6.10 -18.64 -0.86
CA VAL A 229 5.19 -17.80 -0.09
C VAL A 229 4.24 -17.07 -1.04
N VAL A 230 2.93 -17.14 -0.79
CA VAL A 230 1.92 -16.46 -1.62
C VAL A 230 1.23 -15.38 -0.80
N SER A 231 1.42 -14.14 -1.20
CA SER A 231 0.82 -12.97 -0.57
C SER A 231 -0.21 -12.31 -1.50
N ASP A 232 -1.32 -11.89 -0.91
CA ASP A 232 -2.35 -11.12 -1.62
C ASP A 232 -2.70 -9.89 -0.81
N ILE A 233 -2.60 -8.69 -1.39
CA ILE A 233 -2.94 -7.44 -0.68
C ILE A 233 -4.44 -7.23 -0.54
N ILE A 234 -5.25 -8.08 -1.15
CA ILE A 234 -6.71 -8.05 -1.00
C ILE A 234 -7.09 -8.52 0.40
N TYR A 235 -7.95 -7.77 1.08
CA TYR A 235 -8.52 -8.12 2.38
C TYR A 235 -10.03 -8.43 2.34
N ASN A 236 -10.69 -8.14 1.21
CA ASN A 236 -12.09 -8.48 0.98
C ASN A 236 -12.26 -9.15 -0.41
N PRO A 237 -12.48 -10.47 -0.48
CA PRO A 237 -12.66 -11.41 0.64
C PRO A 237 -11.39 -11.63 1.47
N ARG A 238 -11.53 -12.10 2.71
CA ARG A 238 -10.37 -12.43 3.59
C ARG A 238 -9.45 -13.48 2.99
N LYS A 239 -9.98 -14.37 2.16
CA LYS A 239 -9.26 -15.43 1.46
C LYS A 239 -9.69 -15.42 -0.01
N THR A 240 -8.84 -14.89 -0.86
CA THR A 240 -9.03 -14.88 -2.32
C THR A 240 -8.87 -16.27 -2.90
N LYS A 241 -9.30 -16.46 -4.14
CA LYS A 241 -9.10 -17.74 -4.86
C LYS A 241 -7.61 -18.08 -4.96
N LEU A 242 -6.74 -17.11 -5.19
CA LEU A 242 -5.29 -17.29 -5.18
C LEU A 242 -4.81 -17.92 -3.88
N LEU A 243 -5.20 -17.36 -2.72
CA LEU A 243 -4.80 -17.89 -1.41
C LEU A 243 -5.41 -19.26 -1.12
N GLN A 244 -6.65 -19.53 -1.54
CA GLN A 244 -7.27 -20.86 -1.42
C GLN A 244 -6.50 -21.91 -2.22
N GLU A 245 -6.14 -21.60 -3.47
CA GLU A 245 -5.36 -22.48 -4.33
C GLU A 245 -3.96 -22.73 -3.76
N ALA A 246 -3.28 -21.67 -3.28
CA ALA A 246 -1.97 -21.77 -2.65
C ALA A 246 -1.98 -22.66 -1.41
N GLU A 247 -2.91 -22.46 -0.47
CA GLU A 247 -3.03 -23.30 0.72
C GLU A 247 -3.33 -24.76 0.39
N SER A 248 -4.16 -25.01 -0.64
CA SER A 248 -4.47 -26.40 -1.07
C SER A 248 -3.26 -27.17 -1.60
N ILE A 249 -2.19 -26.48 -1.97
CA ILE A 249 -0.91 -27.04 -2.43
C ILE A 249 0.10 -27.14 -1.27
N GLY A 250 -0.15 -26.42 -0.16
CA GLY A 250 0.75 -26.33 0.98
C GLY A 250 1.65 -25.11 0.98
N CYS A 251 1.37 -24.10 0.13
CA CYS A 251 2.09 -22.84 0.17
C CYS A 251 1.80 -22.07 1.46
N PRO A 252 2.80 -21.43 2.07
CA PRO A 252 2.58 -20.42 3.09
C PRO A 252 1.84 -19.21 2.49
N THR A 253 0.89 -18.63 3.23
CA THR A 253 0.06 -17.54 2.71
C THR A 253 -0.01 -16.33 3.62
N CYS A 254 -0.13 -15.12 3.03
CA CYS A 254 -0.38 -13.85 3.71
C CYS A 254 -1.54 -13.11 3.02
N ASN A 255 -2.52 -12.60 3.77
CA ASN A 255 -3.57 -11.74 3.23
C ASN A 255 -3.29 -10.25 3.47
N GLY A 256 -4.06 -9.37 2.80
CA GLY A 256 -3.85 -7.92 2.84
C GLY A 256 -4.28 -7.22 4.13
N LEU A 257 -4.89 -7.91 5.09
CA LEU A 257 -5.43 -7.27 6.28
C LEU A 257 -4.33 -6.66 7.16
N TYR A 258 -3.22 -7.37 7.34
CA TYR A 258 -2.11 -6.88 8.15
C TYR A 258 -1.36 -5.72 7.48
N MET A 259 -1.24 -5.73 6.15
CA MET A 259 -0.71 -4.57 5.42
C MET A 259 -1.54 -3.30 5.73
N LEU A 260 -2.87 -3.40 5.68
CA LEU A 260 -3.76 -2.30 6.02
C LEU A 260 -3.64 -1.89 7.49
N LEU A 261 -3.52 -2.86 8.41
CA LEU A 261 -3.33 -2.59 9.83
C LEU A 261 -2.03 -1.81 10.10
N TYR A 262 -0.89 -2.29 9.57
CA TYR A 262 0.40 -1.61 9.76
C TYR A 262 0.44 -0.24 9.10
N HIS A 263 -0.15 -0.09 7.92
CA HIS A 263 -0.31 1.22 7.29
C HIS A 263 -1.04 2.22 8.22
N CYS A 264 -2.12 1.78 8.89
CA CYS A 264 -2.85 2.62 9.85
C CYS A 264 -2.06 2.87 11.13
N LEU A 265 -1.34 1.86 11.67
CA LEU A 265 -0.59 1.98 12.91
C LEU A 265 0.61 2.92 12.79
N LEU A 266 1.32 2.94 11.68
CA LEU A 266 2.43 3.87 11.43
C LEU A 266 1.98 5.31 11.58
N TYR A 267 0.82 5.65 11.07
CA TYR A 267 0.25 6.99 11.22
C TYR A 267 -0.14 7.31 12.68
N THR A 268 -0.64 6.32 13.43
CA THR A 268 -1.03 6.50 14.84
C THR A 268 0.17 6.53 15.79
N SER A 269 1.27 5.82 15.51
CA SER A 269 2.49 5.84 16.32
C SER A 269 3.21 7.18 16.21
N ASP A 270 3.34 7.73 15.00
CA ASP A 270 3.92 9.08 14.80
C ASP A 270 3.10 10.16 15.55
N ALA A 271 1.77 10.00 15.61
CA ALA A 271 0.90 10.88 16.39
C ALA A 271 1.07 10.70 17.92
N ALA A 272 1.49 9.50 18.37
CA ALA A 272 1.74 9.23 19.80
C ALA A 272 3.13 9.71 20.26
N ASP A 273 4.14 9.66 19.41
CA ASP A 273 5.52 10.10 19.72
C ASP A 273 5.59 11.62 19.91
N ASP A 274 4.72 12.38 19.26
CA ASP A 274 4.59 13.84 19.46
C ASP A 274 3.98 14.23 20.84
N MET A 275 3.54 13.27 21.63
CA MET A 275 2.94 13.50 22.95
C MET A 275 3.89 13.21 24.13
N GLN A 276 5.12 12.77 23.89
CA GLN A 276 6.19 12.62 24.86
C GLN A 276 7.12 13.83 24.85
#